data_00bdd107f462cdbb4b8fa0159fb494d8
#
_entry.id   00bdd107f462cdbb4b8fa0159fb494d8
#
_cell.length_a   1.000
_cell.length_b   1.000
_cell.length_c   1.000
_cell.angle_alpha   90.00
_cell.angle_beta   90.00
_cell.angle_gamma   90.00
#
_symmetry.space_group_name_H-M   'P 1'
#
loop_
_entity.id
_entity.type
_entity.pdbx_description
1 polymer ?
#
loop_
_entity_poly.entity_id
_entity_poly.type
_entity_poly.pdbx_seq_one_letter_code
_entity_poly.pdbx_strand_id
1 'polypeptide(L)'
;MIKNILRIAGTMVLPALLIWGCSGSGTVHEYSVNDLNITLEGPLFEGPNQGQYSLEIDLKSILGDAYQEGMLISDARLTSATVALGDSLGFGMVRSLVLSFASDDAEVAMQEVAFKNPLPAESASVALEVAPDAELGTLVSGGTVYLVLDADLAEDFYDGNRSFKINLTLDLTVKS
;
A
#
# COMPACT_ATOMS: atom_id res chain seq x y z
N MET A 1 42.42 -31.55 -67.91
CA MET A 1 42.84 -30.41 -67.06
C MET A 1 41.62 -29.56 -66.79
N ILE A 2 40.98 -29.75 -65.65
CA ILE A 2 39.73 -29.08 -65.26
C ILE A 2 40.05 -28.08 -64.15
N LYS A 3 39.83 -26.79 -64.42
CA LYS A 3 40.02 -25.72 -63.42
C LYS A 3 38.71 -25.49 -62.67
N ASN A 4 38.70 -25.80 -61.39
CA ASN A 4 37.63 -25.51 -60.46
C ASN A 4 37.64 -24.01 -60.11
N ILE A 5 36.53 -23.33 -60.41
CA ILE A 5 36.27 -21.96 -59.98
C ILE A 5 35.39 -22.03 -58.75
N LEU A 6 36.00 -21.71 -57.57
CA LEU A 6 35.34 -21.61 -56.29
C LEU A 6 34.62 -20.27 -56.19
N ARG A 7 33.25 -20.28 -56.20
CA ARG A 7 32.43 -19.11 -55.95
C ARG A 7 32.24 -18.98 -54.46
N ILE A 8 32.82 -17.95 -53.86
CA ILE A 8 32.58 -17.55 -52.48
C ILE A 8 31.31 -16.69 -52.46
N ALA A 9 30.24 -17.26 -51.94
CA ALA A 9 29.01 -16.50 -51.64
C ALA A 9 29.18 -15.80 -50.29
N GLY A 10 29.39 -14.49 -50.34
CA GLY A 10 29.45 -13.67 -49.15
C GLY A 10 28.04 -13.50 -48.53
N THR A 11 27.80 -14.14 -47.43
CA THR A 11 26.57 -13.94 -46.63
C THR A 11 26.71 -12.66 -45.84
N MET A 12 26.00 -11.61 -46.26
CA MET A 12 25.92 -10.34 -45.61
C MET A 12 24.99 -10.49 -44.40
N VAL A 13 25.55 -10.66 -43.19
CA VAL A 13 24.81 -10.68 -41.93
C VAL A 13 24.52 -9.24 -41.53
N LEU A 14 23.23 -8.84 -41.71
CA LEU A 14 22.72 -7.55 -41.25
C LEU A 14 22.60 -7.63 -39.71
N PRO A 15 23.29 -6.76 -38.93
CA PRO A 15 23.05 -6.72 -37.49
C PRO A 15 21.65 -6.12 -37.21
N ALA A 16 20.74 -6.95 -36.72
CA ALA A 16 19.48 -6.49 -36.17
C ALA A 16 19.78 -5.67 -34.91
N LEU A 17 19.68 -4.35 -35.03
CA LEU A 17 19.66 -3.42 -33.92
C LEU A 17 18.37 -3.70 -33.11
N LEU A 18 18.50 -4.49 -32.06
CA LEU A 18 17.48 -4.60 -31.00
C LEU A 18 17.48 -3.25 -30.26
N ILE A 19 16.59 -2.37 -30.68
CA ILE A 19 16.20 -1.19 -29.88
C ILE A 19 15.45 -1.74 -28.67
N TRP A 20 16.16 -2.00 -27.59
CA TRP A 20 15.53 -2.14 -26.28
C TRP A 20 14.97 -0.77 -25.92
N GLY A 21 13.67 -0.61 -26.16
CA GLY A 21 12.93 0.49 -25.58
C GLY A 21 13.10 0.43 -24.06
N CYS A 22 13.84 1.39 -23.49
CA CYS A 22 13.73 1.72 -22.08
C CYS A 22 12.28 2.19 -21.85
N SER A 23 11.39 1.25 -21.54
CA SER A 23 10.20 1.59 -20.76
C SER A 23 10.77 2.00 -19.40
N GLY A 24 10.62 3.27 -19.03
CA GLY A 24 11.11 3.82 -17.77
C GLY A 24 10.52 3.04 -16.60
N SER A 25 11.23 1.99 -16.17
CA SER A 25 10.93 1.28 -14.94
C SER A 25 11.26 2.24 -13.79
N GLY A 26 10.25 2.69 -13.05
CA GLY A 26 10.46 3.48 -11.83
C GLY A 26 11.32 2.72 -10.83
N THR A 27 11.89 3.44 -9.87
CA THR A 27 12.62 2.86 -8.75
C THR A 27 11.64 2.62 -7.61
N VAL A 28 11.70 1.43 -7.01
CA VAL A 28 10.88 1.08 -5.85
C VAL A 28 11.58 1.54 -4.57
N HIS A 29 10.85 2.25 -3.73
CA HIS A 29 11.27 2.72 -2.41
C HIS A 29 10.31 2.20 -1.35
N GLU A 30 10.85 1.55 -0.33
CA GLU A 30 10.08 1.14 0.83
C GLU A 30 9.79 2.35 1.73
N TYR A 31 8.53 2.52 2.10
CA TYR A 31 8.06 3.57 3.01
C TYR A 31 7.30 2.95 4.17
N SER A 32 7.83 3.09 5.38
CA SER A 32 7.22 2.58 6.60
C SER A 32 6.68 3.72 7.46
N VAL A 33 5.44 3.58 7.88
CA VAL A 33 4.77 4.49 8.81
C VAL A 33 4.36 3.72 10.05
N ASN A 34 4.76 4.21 11.21
CA ASN A 34 4.54 3.53 12.47
C ASN A 34 3.70 4.39 13.42
N ASP A 35 3.03 3.70 14.35
CA ASP A 35 2.26 4.31 15.44
C ASP A 35 1.16 5.28 14.98
N LEU A 36 0.58 5.07 13.80
CA LEU A 36 -0.62 5.80 13.39
C LEU A 36 -1.77 5.46 14.35
N ASN A 37 -2.40 6.47 14.91
CA ASN A 37 -3.47 6.27 15.88
C ASN A 37 -4.84 6.57 15.27
N ILE A 38 -5.65 5.52 15.06
CA ILE A 38 -7.05 5.67 14.66
C ILE A 38 -7.92 5.42 15.88
N THR A 39 -8.80 6.36 16.19
CA THR A 39 -9.72 6.28 17.32
C THR A 39 -11.15 6.14 16.82
N LEU A 40 -11.83 5.12 17.32
CA LEU A 40 -13.29 4.99 17.24
C LEU A 40 -13.88 5.74 18.42
N GLU A 41 -14.69 6.76 18.13
CA GLU A 41 -15.30 7.58 19.17
C GLU A 41 -16.59 6.93 19.69
N GLY A 42 -16.64 6.74 21.01
CA GLY A 42 -17.79 6.13 21.67
C GLY A 42 -19.00 7.05 21.88
N PRO A 43 -20.15 6.50 22.17
CA PRO A 43 -20.41 5.07 22.42
C PRO A 43 -20.34 4.24 21.13
N LEU A 44 -19.77 3.03 21.21
CA LEU A 44 -19.66 2.11 20.07
C LEU A 44 -20.74 1.04 20.20
N PHE A 45 -21.32 0.63 19.08
CA PHE A 45 -22.41 -0.33 19.03
C PHE A 45 -21.97 -1.63 18.38
N GLU A 46 -22.65 -2.73 18.68
CA GLU A 46 -22.47 -4.00 17.97
C GLU A 46 -22.59 -3.79 16.46
N GLY A 47 -21.70 -4.44 15.70
CA GLY A 47 -21.58 -4.28 14.25
C GLY A 47 -20.46 -3.30 13.85
N PRO A 48 -20.53 -2.72 12.63
CA PRO A 48 -19.45 -1.91 12.07
C PRO A 48 -19.35 -0.53 12.75
N ASN A 49 -18.13 -0.19 13.14
CA ASN A 49 -17.74 1.12 13.66
C ASN A 49 -16.50 1.58 12.89
N GLN A 50 -16.44 2.87 12.56
CA GLN A 50 -15.43 3.40 11.65
C GLN A 50 -14.64 4.53 12.29
N GLY A 51 -13.33 4.53 12.06
CA GLY A 51 -12.44 5.63 12.37
C GLY A 51 -11.53 5.95 11.18
N GLN A 52 -10.95 7.14 11.17
CA GLN A 52 -10.07 7.56 10.08
C GLN A 52 -8.84 8.31 10.56
N TYR A 53 -7.80 8.30 9.72
CA TYR A 53 -6.57 9.05 9.91
C TYR A 53 -6.11 9.63 8.57
N SER A 54 -5.69 10.90 8.55
CA SER A 54 -5.11 11.53 7.36
C SER A 54 -3.59 11.33 7.35
N LEU A 55 -3.09 10.65 6.33
CA LEU A 55 -1.66 10.40 6.11
C LEU A 55 -1.17 11.26 4.94
N GLU A 56 -0.17 12.10 5.21
CA GLU A 56 0.52 12.85 4.17
C GLU A 56 1.70 12.05 3.62
N ILE A 57 1.75 11.92 2.29
CA ILE A 57 2.82 11.24 1.55
C ILE A 57 3.70 12.32 0.92
N ASP A 58 4.77 12.69 1.60
CA ASP A 58 5.75 13.66 1.09
C ASP A 58 6.98 12.95 0.51
N LEU A 59 7.05 12.87 -0.82
CA LEU A 59 8.16 12.25 -1.55
C LEU A 59 9.52 12.84 -1.19
N LYS A 60 9.58 14.12 -0.92
CA LYS A 60 10.84 14.78 -0.55
C LYS A 60 11.35 14.30 0.80
N SER A 61 10.46 14.15 1.76
CA SER A 61 10.79 13.57 3.08
C SER A 61 11.15 12.10 2.99
N ILE A 62 10.49 11.33 2.13
CA ILE A 62 10.73 9.89 1.95
C ILE A 62 12.09 9.65 1.27
N LEU A 63 12.40 10.38 0.21
CA LEU A 63 13.61 10.17 -0.60
C LEU A 63 14.84 10.93 -0.07
N GLY A 64 14.65 11.97 0.74
CA GLY A 64 15.74 12.81 1.25
C GLY A 64 16.63 13.34 0.13
N ASP A 65 17.94 13.03 0.20
CA ASP A 65 18.96 13.47 -0.78
C ASP A 65 18.76 12.86 -2.18
N ALA A 66 18.00 11.78 -2.31
CA ALA A 66 17.69 11.15 -3.61
C ALA A 66 16.54 11.86 -4.35
N TYR A 67 15.82 12.76 -3.70
CA TYR A 67 14.72 13.49 -4.31
C TYR A 67 15.21 14.45 -5.40
N GLN A 68 14.52 14.44 -6.53
CA GLN A 68 14.71 15.42 -7.62
C GLN A 68 13.35 16.05 -7.97
N GLU A 69 13.38 17.31 -8.34
CA GLU A 69 12.18 18.03 -8.78
C GLU A 69 11.57 17.34 -10.01
N GLY A 70 10.26 17.12 -9.97
CA GLY A 70 9.53 16.43 -11.03
C GLY A 70 9.35 14.92 -10.81
N MET A 71 9.93 14.34 -9.76
CA MET A 71 9.65 12.94 -9.40
C MET A 71 8.22 12.77 -8.95
N LEU A 72 7.59 11.67 -9.41
CA LEU A 72 6.20 11.32 -9.13
C LEU A 72 6.08 9.86 -8.70
N ILE A 73 5.14 9.59 -7.80
CA ILE A 73 4.72 8.22 -7.50
C ILE A 73 3.87 7.72 -8.66
N SER A 74 4.31 6.65 -9.31
CA SER A 74 3.61 6.06 -10.45
C SER A 74 2.85 4.78 -10.10
N ASP A 75 3.21 4.14 -8.97
CA ASP A 75 2.53 2.98 -8.41
C ASP A 75 2.84 2.90 -6.91
N ALA A 76 1.93 2.28 -6.16
CA ALA A 76 2.11 2.02 -4.74
C ALA A 76 1.45 0.70 -4.36
N ARG A 77 2.07 -0.04 -3.44
CA ARG A 77 1.55 -1.31 -2.92
C ARG A 77 1.74 -1.38 -1.42
N LEU A 78 0.72 -1.80 -0.71
CA LEU A 78 0.85 -2.17 0.70
C LEU A 78 1.53 -3.54 0.78
N THR A 79 2.63 -3.63 1.52
CA THR A 79 3.38 -4.89 1.72
C THR A 79 3.14 -5.48 3.10
N SER A 80 2.86 -4.66 4.09
CA SER A 80 2.45 -5.13 5.42
C SER A 80 1.55 -4.12 6.13
N ALA A 81 0.67 -4.65 6.97
CA ALA A 81 -0.13 -3.88 7.91
C ALA A 81 -0.25 -4.63 9.23
N THR A 82 0.00 -3.96 10.35
CA THR A 82 -0.25 -4.49 11.68
C THR A 82 -1.11 -3.53 12.48
N VAL A 83 -2.00 -4.08 13.28
CA VAL A 83 -2.87 -3.31 14.17
C VAL A 83 -2.68 -3.78 15.59
N ALA A 84 -2.49 -2.84 16.50
CA ALA A 84 -2.45 -3.09 17.94
C ALA A 84 -3.50 -2.24 18.64
N LEU A 85 -4.07 -2.78 19.72
CA LEU A 85 -4.95 -2.00 20.59
C LEU A 85 -4.12 -1.09 21.49
N GLY A 86 -4.64 0.11 21.73
CA GLY A 86 -4.04 1.07 22.65
C GLY A 86 -4.26 0.71 24.14
N ASP A 87 -5.11 -0.26 24.41
CA ASP A 87 -5.47 -0.73 25.75
C ASP A 87 -5.07 -2.20 25.98
N SER A 88 -5.23 -2.68 27.21
CA SER A 88 -4.89 -4.06 27.61
C SER A 88 -6.03 -5.07 27.42
N LEU A 89 -7.15 -4.68 26.80
CA LEU A 89 -8.35 -5.52 26.72
C LEU A 89 -8.30 -6.57 25.62
N GLY A 90 -7.32 -6.49 24.70
CA GLY A 90 -7.23 -7.39 23.56
C GLY A 90 -8.38 -7.21 22.55
N PHE A 91 -8.41 -8.05 21.52
CA PHE A 91 -9.41 -7.99 20.46
C PHE A 91 -10.71 -8.76 20.77
N GLY A 92 -10.93 -9.22 22.01
CA GLY A 92 -12.04 -10.12 22.36
C GLY A 92 -13.43 -9.65 21.95
N MET A 93 -13.65 -8.32 21.88
CA MET A 93 -14.92 -7.75 21.42
C MET A 93 -14.91 -7.31 19.95
N VAL A 94 -13.83 -7.52 19.20
CA VAL A 94 -13.72 -7.18 17.78
C VAL A 94 -13.72 -8.46 16.96
N ARG A 95 -14.71 -8.63 16.08
CA ARG A 95 -14.83 -9.81 15.19
C ARG A 95 -13.86 -9.73 14.04
N SER A 96 -13.83 -8.56 13.39
CA SER A 96 -12.99 -8.32 12.22
C SER A 96 -12.53 -6.88 12.11
N LEU A 97 -11.44 -6.69 11.35
CA LEU A 97 -10.91 -5.38 10.96
C LEU A 97 -10.76 -5.35 9.44
N VAL A 98 -11.13 -4.21 8.85
CA VAL A 98 -10.85 -3.88 7.46
C VAL A 98 -10.15 -2.52 7.44
N LEU A 99 -9.03 -2.44 6.75
CA LEU A 99 -8.30 -1.21 6.49
C LEU A 99 -8.47 -0.84 5.03
N SER A 100 -8.90 0.39 4.79
CA SER A 100 -9.10 0.94 3.45
C SER A 100 -8.32 2.25 3.29
N PHE A 101 -7.93 2.54 2.05
CA PHE A 101 -7.39 3.84 1.64
C PHE A 101 -8.44 4.60 0.83
N ALA A 102 -8.60 5.88 1.15
CA ALA A 102 -9.50 6.79 0.45
C ALA A 102 -8.79 8.09 0.08
N SER A 103 -9.33 8.82 -0.89
CA SER A 103 -8.90 10.15 -1.31
C SER A 103 -10.00 11.16 -1.01
N ASP A 104 -9.68 12.44 -0.97
CA ASP A 104 -10.62 13.55 -1.01
C ASP A 104 -11.18 13.78 -2.43
N ASP A 105 -10.57 13.20 -3.46
CA ASP A 105 -11.08 13.19 -4.83
C ASP A 105 -12.23 12.18 -4.94
N ALA A 106 -13.44 12.68 -5.16
CA ALA A 106 -14.65 11.86 -5.29
C ALA A 106 -14.65 10.93 -6.53
N GLU A 107 -13.75 11.16 -7.49
CA GLU A 107 -13.61 10.29 -8.67
C GLU A 107 -12.72 9.07 -8.38
N VAL A 108 -11.95 9.11 -7.28
CA VAL A 108 -11.06 8.03 -6.85
C VAL A 108 -11.78 7.14 -5.85
N ALA A 109 -12.08 5.91 -6.23
CA ALA A 109 -12.77 4.97 -5.37
C ALA A 109 -11.89 4.56 -4.17
N MET A 110 -12.52 4.45 -3.00
CA MET A 110 -11.88 3.85 -1.82
C MET A 110 -11.48 2.40 -2.12
N GLN A 111 -10.28 2.00 -1.67
CA GLN A 111 -9.72 0.67 -1.86
C GLN A 111 -9.53 -0.02 -0.52
N GLU A 112 -10.09 -1.22 -0.36
CA GLU A 112 -9.73 -2.11 0.74
C GLU A 112 -8.30 -2.62 0.52
N VAL A 113 -7.42 -2.39 1.50
CA VAL A 113 -5.98 -2.68 1.37
C VAL A 113 -5.52 -3.82 2.27
N ALA A 114 -6.20 -4.04 3.39
CA ALA A 114 -5.90 -5.16 4.29
C ALA A 114 -7.10 -5.49 5.18
N PHE A 115 -7.19 -6.74 5.60
CA PHE A 115 -8.27 -7.19 6.48
C PHE A 115 -7.82 -8.31 7.42
N LYS A 116 -8.61 -8.58 8.47
CA LYS A 116 -8.47 -9.76 9.31
C LYS A 116 -9.82 -10.19 9.86
N ASN A 117 -10.17 -11.46 9.59
CA ASN A 117 -11.38 -12.10 10.08
C ASN A 117 -11.18 -13.63 10.17
N PRO A 118 -11.37 -14.28 11.35
CA PRO A 118 -11.60 -13.67 12.66
C PRO A 118 -10.31 -13.07 13.26
N LEU A 119 -10.49 -12.21 14.26
CA LEU A 119 -9.38 -11.72 15.08
C LEU A 119 -9.07 -12.69 16.23
N PRO A 120 -7.77 -12.83 16.62
CA PRO A 120 -7.38 -13.59 17.79
C PRO A 120 -7.73 -12.79 19.08
N ALA A 121 -8.72 -13.26 19.82
CA ALA A 121 -9.32 -12.54 20.96
C ALA A 121 -8.31 -12.08 22.03
N GLU A 122 -7.29 -12.90 22.32
CA GLU A 122 -6.33 -12.65 23.39
C GLU A 122 -5.08 -11.88 22.95
N SER A 123 -4.95 -11.56 21.66
CA SER A 123 -3.81 -10.83 21.12
C SER A 123 -3.95 -9.34 21.37
N ALA A 124 -2.86 -8.67 21.71
CA ALA A 124 -2.77 -7.21 21.77
C ALA A 124 -2.41 -6.58 20.40
N SER A 125 -1.89 -7.39 19.46
CA SER A 125 -1.52 -6.98 18.11
C SER A 125 -1.77 -8.09 17.11
N VAL A 126 -2.11 -7.72 15.88
CA VAL A 126 -2.40 -8.65 14.80
C VAL A 126 -1.85 -8.13 13.47
N ALA A 127 -1.29 -9.02 12.66
CA ALA A 127 -1.00 -8.74 11.26
C ALA A 127 -2.28 -8.92 10.43
N LEU A 128 -2.59 -7.92 9.61
CA LEU A 128 -3.68 -8.00 8.65
C LEU A 128 -3.23 -8.75 7.38
N GLU A 129 -4.17 -9.36 6.70
CA GLU A 129 -3.97 -9.97 5.39
C GLU A 129 -4.07 -8.87 4.33
N VAL A 130 -2.97 -8.61 3.62
CA VAL A 130 -2.90 -7.56 2.61
C VAL A 130 -3.65 -7.99 1.35
N ALA A 131 -4.44 -7.08 0.78
CA ALA A 131 -5.11 -7.27 -0.50
C ALA A 131 -4.10 -7.10 -1.65
N PRO A 132 -3.73 -8.18 -2.39
CA PRO A 132 -2.64 -8.14 -3.35
C PRO A 132 -2.95 -7.31 -4.60
N ASP A 133 -4.25 -7.13 -4.89
CA ASP A 133 -4.73 -6.49 -6.11
C ASP A 133 -5.18 -5.02 -5.90
N ALA A 134 -4.90 -4.45 -4.72
CA ALA A 134 -5.24 -3.05 -4.45
C ALA A 134 -4.36 -2.09 -5.27
N GLU A 135 -4.98 -1.28 -6.12
CA GLU A 135 -4.31 -0.29 -6.97
C GLU A 135 -4.18 1.05 -6.22
N LEU A 136 -3.08 1.25 -5.52
CA LEU A 136 -2.89 2.39 -4.64
C LEU A 136 -2.19 3.59 -5.30
N GLY A 137 -1.67 3.42 -6.52
CA GLY A 137 -0.89 4.45 -7.21
C GLY A 137 -1.62 5.80 -7.30
N THR A 138 -2.88 5.79 -7.74
CA THR A 138 -3.70 7.01 -7.87
C THR A 138 -4.00 7.63 -6.51
N LEU A 139 -4.31 6.82 -5.49
CA LEU A 139 -4.62 7.27 -4.14
C LEU A 139 -3.42 7.99 -3.51
N VAL A 140 -2.23 7.39 -3.64
CA VAL A 140 -0.99 7.86 -3.00
C VAL A 140 -0.37 9.04 -3.75
N SER A 141 -0.54 9.12 -5.08
CA SER A 141 0.02 10.23 -5.90
C SER A 141 -0.62 11.59 -5.60
N GLY A 142 -1.79 11.63 -4.98
CA GLY A 142 -2.45 12.85 -4.53
C GLY A 142 -1.79 13.54 -3.34
N GLY A 143 -0.83 12.89 -2.68
CA GLY A 143 -0.08 13.42 -1.54
C GLY A 143 -0.79 13.23 -0.19
N THR A 144 -2.11 13.23 -0.13
CA THR A 144 -2.89 12.96 1.10
C THR A 144 -3.76 11.72 0.89
N VAL A 145 -3.63 10.77 1.79
CA VAL A 145 -4.43 9.53 1.83
C VAL A 145 -5.16 9.44 3.15
N TYR A 146 -6.44 9.10 3.12
CA TYR A 146 -7.21 8.81 4.33
C TYR A 146 -7.19 7.31 4.58
N LEU A 147 -6.62 6.91 5.71
CA LEU A 147 -6.75 5.56 6.22
C LEU A 147 -8.08 5.45 6.95
N VAL A 148 -8.90 4.51 6.52
CA VAL A 148 -10.20 4.23 7.10
C VAL A 148 -10.14 2.84 7.72
N LEU A 149 -10.36 2.75 9.03
CA LEU A 149 -10.43 1.50 9.77
C LEU A 149 -11.89 1.20 10.11
N ASP A 150 -12.40 0.11 9.57
CA ASP A 150 -13.68 -0.47 9.95
C ASP A 150 -13.44 -1.62 10.94
N ALA A 151 -14.05 -1.52 12.13
CA ALA A 151 -14.04 -2.56 13.14
C ALA A 151 -15.46 -3.07 13.37
N ASP A 152 -15.69 -4.37 13.14
CA ASP A 152 -16.94 -5.04 13.45
C ASP A 152 -16.91 -5.52 14.91
N LEU A 153 -17.73 -4.91 15.77
CA LEU A 153 -17.81 -5.25 17.20
C LEU A 153 -18.79 -6.38 17.46
N ALA A 154 -18.44 -7.25 18.40
CA ALA A 154 -19.26 -8.37 18.84
C ALA A 154 -20.38 -7.97 19.81
N GLU A 155 -20.23 -6.82 20.46
CA GLU A 155 -21.13 -6.31 21.48
C GLU A 155 -20.99 -4.79 21.60
N ASP A 156 -21.95 -4.13 22.26
CA ASP A 156 -21.90 -2.71 22.54
C ASP A 156 -20.79 -2.37 23.54
N PHE A 157 -20.13 -1.23 23.32
CA PHE A 157 -19.10 -0.70 24.18
C PHE A 157 -19.40 0.76 24.54
N TYR A 158 -19.83 1.00 25.78
CA TYR A 158 -20.26 2.30 26.26
C TYR A 158 -19.18 3.08 27.00
N ASP A 159 -18.05 2.44 27.36
CA ASP A 159 -17.02 2.97 28.27
C ASP A 159 -16.01 3.92 27.59
N GLY A 160 -16.39 4.56 26.48
CA GLY A 160 -15.59 5.59 25.84
C GLY A 160 -15.05 5.20 24.47
N ASN A 161 -13.90 5.76 24.13
CA ASN A 161 -13.27 5.59 22.81
C ASN A 161 -12.39 4.33 22.76
N ARG A 162 -12.21 3.76 21.56
CA ARG A 162 -11.22 2.71 21.31
C ARG A 162 -10.18 3.18 20.31
N SER A 163 -8.92 3.09 20.71
CA SER A 163 -7.79 3.50 19.86
C SER A 163 -7.02 2.30 19.34
N PHE A 164 -6.70 2.37 18.05
CA PHE A 164 -5.95 1.37 17.31
C PHE A 164 -4.65 2.00 16.81
N LYS A 165 -3.52 1.38 17.14
CA LYS A 165 -2.21 1.74 16.59
C LYS A 165 -1.94 0.91 15.35
N ILE A 166 -1.64 1.57 14.25
CA ILE A 166 -1.43 0.94 12.96
C ILE A 166 -0.01 1.19 12.49
N ASN A 167 0.68 0.14 12.07
CA ASN A 167 1.94 0.24 11.36
C ASN A 167 1.74 -0.30 9.93
N LEU A 168 2.28 0.42 8.96
CA LEU A 168 2.17 0.12 7.54
C LEU A 168 3.54 0.12 6.89
N THR A 169 3.72 -0.74 5.90
CA THR A 169 4.83 -0.64 4.96
C THR A 169 4.29 -0.64 3.54
N LEU A 170 4.73 0.33 2.75
CA LEU A 170 4.36 0.53 1.37
C LEU A 170 5.60 0.45 0.48
N ASP A 171 5.49 -0.20 -0.66
CA ASP A 171 6.43 -0.07 -1.77
C ASP A 171 5.92 1.02 -2.72
N LEU A 172 6.69 2.09 -2.87
CA LEU A 172 6.38 3.22 -3.75
C LEU A 172 7.25 3.14 -4.99
N THR A 173 6.63 3.06 -6.16
CA THR A 173 7.35 3.13 -7.44
C THR A 173 7.43 4.59 -7.89
N VAL A 174 8.64 5.14 -7.92
CA VAL A 174 8.91 6.55 -8.25
C VAL A 174 9.53 6.65 -9.63
N LYS A 175 9.06 7.60 -10.44
CA LYS A 175 9.58 7.97 -11.76
C LYS A 175 10.03 9.43 -11.77
N SER A 176 11.06 9.68 -12.55
CA SER A 176 11.56 11.02 -12.90
C SER A 176 11.02 11.48 -14.25
#